data_8d9fdd54fda478b40109b8184e481659
#
_entry.id   8d9fdd54fda478b40109b8184e481659
#
_cell.length_a   1.000
_cell.length_b   1.000
_cell.length_c   1.000
_cell.angle_alpha   90.00
_cell.angle_beta   90.00
_cell.angle_gamma   90.00
#
_symmetry.space_group_name_H-M   'P 1'
#
loop_
_entity.id
_entity.type
_entity.pdbx_description
1 polymer ?
#
loop_
_entity_poly.entity_id
_entity_poly.type
_entity_poly.pdbx_seq_one_letter_code
_entity_poly.pdbx_strand_id
1 'polypeptide(L)'
;GLLENYSSSERLPGPYNYDLILMKRLRFEGFFSPDFYHRESEINPILRNWSNKGLLNLPIEITEGLENLPAAYSKLFEGLNIGKVVVKV
;
A
#
# COMPACT_ATOMS: atom_id res chain seq x y z
N GLY A 1 0.65 5.68 1.91
CA GLY A 1 -0.66 5.40 2.48
C GLY A 1 -0.85 6.07 3.84
N LEU A 2 -1.94 5.76 4.52
CA LEU A 2 -2.31 6.38 5.80
C LEU A 2 -1.81 5.61 7.03
N LEU A 3 -1.03 4.53 6.87
CA LEU A 3 -0.55 3.73 8.00
C LEU A 3 0.26 4.55 9.01
N GLU A 4 1.05 5.49 8.52
CA GLU A 4 1.82 6.40 9.37
C GLU A 4 0.92 7.26 10.25
N ASN A 5 -0.24 7.71 9.74
CA ASN A 5 -1.23 8.45 10.51
C ASN A 5 -1.87 7.61 11.64
N TYR A 6 -1.94 6.28 11.49
CA TYR A 6 -2.55 5.41 12.51
C TYR A 6 -1.67 5.22 13.73
N SER A 7 -0.36 5.39 13.59
CA SER A 7 0.60 5.30 14.70
C SER A 7 0.91 6.65 15.35
N SER A 8 0.41 7.76 14.79
CA SER A 8 0.61 9.11 15.30
C SER A 8 -0.66 9.63 16.00
N SER A 9 -0.50 10.32 17.12
CA SER A 9 -1.58 11.04 17.80
C SER A 9 -1.96 12.34 17.11
N GLU A 10 -1.12 12.83 16.22
CA GLU A 10 -1.30 14.08 15.48
C GLU A 10 -1.32 13.82 13.98
N ARG A 11 -2.01 14.70 13.25
CA ARG A 11 -1.95 14.67 11.79
C ARG A 11 -0.53 14.94 11.31
N LEU A 12 -0.05 14.09 10.40
CA LEU A 12 1.21 14.33 9.74
C LEU A 12 1.11 15.57 8.84
N PRO A 13 2.18 16.40 8.80
CA PRO A 13 2.24 17.52 7.88
C PRO A 13 2.23 17.01 6.44
N GLY A 14 1.76 17.85 5.53
CA GLY A 14 1.87 17.60 4.11
C GLY A 14 3.33 17.60 3.63
N PRO A 15 3.58 17.23 2.36
CA PRO A 15 4.92 17.26 1.79
C PRO A 15 5.49 18.68 1.80
N TYR A 16 6.74 18.83 2.25
CA TYR A 16 7.41 20.14 2.33
C TYR A 16 7.66 20.78 0.96
N ASN A 17 7.73 19.95 -0.08
CA ASN A 17 8.02 20.37 -1.45
C ASN A 17 6.75 20.47 -2.33
N TYR A 18 5.61 20.76 -1.74
CA TYR A 18 4.34 20.85 -2.48
C TYR A 18 4.31 22.00 -3.50
N ASP A 19 5.18 22.99 -3.34
CA ASP A 19 5.41 24.08 -4.31
C ASP A 19 5.81 23.54 -5.70
N LEU A 20 6.43 22.36 -5.76
CA LEU A 20 6.76 21.70 -7.01
C LEU A 20 5.52 21.33 -7.84
N ILE A 21 4.35 21.22 -7.22
CA ILE A 21 3.09 20.97 -7.93
C ILE A 21 2.84 22.15 -8.89
N LEU A 22 2.99 23.37 -8.38
CA LEU A 22 2.88 24.59 -9.21
C LEU A 22 4.01 24.70 -10.23
N MET A 23 5.26 24.60 -9.76
CA MET A 23 6.45 24.83 -10.59
C MET A 23 6.56 23.87 -11.76
N LYS A 24 6.18 22.61 -11.55
CA LYS A 24 6.23 21.54 -12.56
C LYS A 24 4.90 21.26 -13.25
N ARG A 25 3.84 22.02 -12.94
CA ARG A 25 2.46 21.83 -13.46
C ARG A 25 1.98 20.39 -13.24
N LEU A 26 2.23 19.84 -12.04
CA LEU A 26 1.82 18.48 -11.70
C LEU A 26 0.32 18.44 -11.40
N ARG A 27 -0.31 17.32 -11.72
CA ARG A 27 -1.64 16.99 -11.23
C ARG A 27 -1.50 16.13 -9.96
N PHE A 28 -2.17 16.54 -8.91
CA PHE A 28 -2.23 15.82 -7.64
C PHE A 28 -3.69 15.49 -7.34
N GLU A 29 -4.02 14.21 -7.25
CA GLU A 29 -5.37 13.73 -7.07
C GLU A 29 -5.39 12.55 -6.11
N GLY A 30 -6.34 12.53 -5.18
CA GLY A 30 -6.59 11.40 -4.29
C GLY A 30 -7.64 10.47 -4.87
N PHE A 31 -7.55 9.19 -4.55
CA PHE A 31 -8.62 8.24 -4.76
C PHE A 31 -8.76 7.33 -3.54
N PHE A 32 -9.95 6.82 -3.34
CA PHE A 32 -10.27 5.92 -2.25
C PHE A 32 -10.61 4.54 -2.83
N SER A 33 -9.76 3.55 -2.59
CA SER A 33 -9.89 2.24 -3.24
C SER A 33 -11.24 1.53 -3.02
N PRO A 34 -11.91 1.65 -1.86
CA PRO A 34 -13.24 1.08 -1.68
C PRO A 34 -14.30 1.55 -2.67
N ASP A 35 -14.17 2.76 -3.21
CA ASP A 35 -15.10 3.29 -4.22
C ASP A 35 -15.10 2.46 -5.50
N PHE A 36 -14.05 1.65 -5.71
CA PHE A 36 -13.83 0.84 -6.89
C PHE A 36 -14.05 -0.66 -6.67
N TYR A 37 -14.44 -1.11 -5.47
CA TYR A 37 -14.63 -2.54 -5.18
C TYR A 37 -15.72 -3.18 -6.06
N HIS A 38 -16.73 -2.42 -6.46
CA HIS A 38 -17.75 -2.90 -7.40
C HIS A 38 -17.19 -3.29 -8.78
N ARG A 39 -15.97 -2.85 -9.11
CA ARG A 39 -15.27 -3.18 -10.37
C ARG A 39 -14.21 -4.27 -10.20
N GLU A 40 -14.19 -4.95 -9.08
CA GLU A 40 -13.17 -5.95 -8.77
C GLU A 40 -13.13 -7.08 -9.81
N SER A 41 -14.29 -7.54 -10.27
CA SER A 41 -14.39 -8.58 -11.29
C SER A 41 -13.79 -8.18 -12.64
N GLU A 42 -13.77 -6.89 -12.95
CA GLU A 42 -13.14 -6.34 -14.17
C GLU A 42 -11.63 -6.16 -13.95
N ILE A 43 -11.25 -5.63 -12.80
CA ILE A 43 -9.87 -5.19 -12.51
C ILE A 43 -8.95 -6.39 -12.22
N ASN A 44 -9.40 -7.36 -11.43
CA ASN A 44 -8.56 -8.49 -10.99
C ASN A 44 -7.99 -9.34 -12.14
N PRO A 45 -8.73 -9.66 -13.22
CA PRO A 45 -8.17 -10.36 -14.37
C PRO A 45 -7.05 -9.57 -15.06
N ILE A 46 -7.18 -8.25 -15.14
CA ILE A 46 -6.18 -7.37 -15.75
C ILE A 46 -4.89 -7.39 -14.92
N LEU A 47 -5.00 -7.20 -13.62
CA LEU A 47 -3.86 -7.21 -12.71
C LEU A 47 -3.15 -8.57 -12.70
N ARG A 48 -3.91 -9.66 -12.71
CA ARG A 48 -3.37 -11.01 -12.80
C ARG A 48 -2.62 -11.25 -14.11
N ASN A 49 -3.16 -10.79 -15.23
CA ASN A 49 -2.49 -10.87 -16.51
C ASN A 49 -1.16 -10.09 -16.52
N TRP A 50 -1.14 -8.89 -15.99
CA TRP A 50 0.09 -8.09 -15.87
C TRP A 50 1.12 -8.77 -14.97
N SER A 51 0.69 -9.31 -13.85
CA SER A 51 1.57 -10.07 -12.94
C SER A 51 2.18 -11.30 -13.64
N ASN A 52 1.36 -12.09 -14.35
CA ASN A 52 1.81 -13.27 -15.07
C ASN A 52 2.80 -12.93 -16.20
N LYS A 53 2.67 -11.76 -16.80
CA LYS A 53 3.59 -11.26 -17.83
C LYS A 53 4.84 -10.60 -17.27
N GLY A 54 5.00 -10.54 -15.94
CA GLY A 54 6.11 -9.86 -15.29
C GLY A 54 6.10 -8.34 -15.41
N LEU A 55 4.96 -7.76 -15.85
CA LEU A 55 4.78 -6.30 -15.98
C LEU A 55 4.45 -5.64 -14.63
N LEU A 56 3.99 -6.42 -13.67
CA LEU A 56 3.63 -5.97 -12.33
C LEU A 56 4.41 -6.80 -11.31
N ASN A 57 5.32 -6.16 -10.60
CA ASN A 57 6.02 -6.78 -9.48
C ASN A 57 5.26 -6.51 -8.18
N LEU A 58 4.80 -7.59 -7.55
CA LEU A 58 4.08 -7.54 -6.28
C LEU A 58 4.95 -8.23 -5.20
N PRO A 59 5.85 -7.51 -4.54
CA PRO A 59 6.66 -8.10 -3.50
C PRO A 59 5.76 -8.53 -2.33
N ILE A 60 5.98 -9.77 -1.86
CA ILE A 60 5.26 -10.36 -0.73
C ILE A 60 6.30 -10.81 0.29
N GLU A 61 6.09 -10.42 1.54
CA GLU A 61 6.86 -10.90 2.67
C GLU A 61 6.02 -11.93 3.44
N ILE A 62 6.49 -13.18 3.46
CA ILE A 62 5.77 -14.29 4.09
C ILE A 62 6.37 -14.58 5.46
N THR A 63 5.53 -14.59 6.48
CA THR A 63 5.86 -15.05 7.82
C THR A 63 5.16 -16.39 8.06
N GLU A 64 5.89 -17.43 8.45
CA GLU A 64 5.34 -18.74 8.73
C GLU A 64 4.78 -18.80 10.16
N GLY A 65 3.64 -19.47 10.33
CA GLY A 65 3.01 -19.74 11.62
C GLY A 65 2.12 -18.63 12.14
N LEU A 66 0.91 -19.02 12.60
CA LEU A 66 -0.08 -18.09 13.14
C LEU A 66 0.42 -17.39 14.42
N GLU A 67 1.25 -18.04 15.19
CA GLU A 67 1.89 -17.52 16.41
C GLU A 67 2.73 -16.26 16.14
N ASN A 68 3.20 -16.09 14.91
CA ASN A 68 4.01 -14.95 14.49
C ASN A 68 3.17 -13.77 13.95
N LEU A 69 1.84 -13.90 13.93
CA LEU A 69 0.94 -12.85 13.47
C LEU A 69 1.15 -11.51 14.19
N PRO A 70 1.29 -11.44 15.53
CA PRO A 70 1.51 -10.17 16.21
C PRO A 70 2.80 -9.47 15.76
N ALA A 71 3.88 -10.22 15.57
CA ALA A 71 5.16 -9.68 15.12
C ALA A 71 5.07 -9.19 13.66
N ALA A 72 4.42 -9.96 12.77
CA ALA A 72 4.18 -9.57 11.39
C ALA A 72 3.31 -8.30 11.28
N TYR A 73 2.31 -8.18 12.17
CA TYR A 73 1.44 -7.00 12.24
C TYR A 73 2.21 -5.75 12.71
N SER A 74 3.06 -5.87 13.74
CA SER A 74 3.87 -4.75 14.23
C SER A 74 4.80 -4.17 13.16
N LYS A 75 5.35 -5.00 12.27
CA LYS A 75 6.19 -4.54 11.15
C LYS A 75 5.51 -3.49 10.27
N LEU A 76 4.18 -3.58 10.09
CA LEU A 76 3.42 -2.62 9.27
C LEU A 76 3.51 -1.19 9.83
N PHE A 77 3.51 -1.06 11.17
CA PHE A 77 3.56 0.23 11.86
C PHE A 77 4.99 0.76 12.00
N GLU A 78 5.96 -0.13 12.01
CA GLU A 78 7.38 0.22 12.06
C GLU A 78 7.94 0.58 10.67
N GLY A 79 7.18 0.31 9.59
CA GLY A 79 7.62 0.56 8.22
C GLY A 79 8.78 -0.31 7.77
N LEU A 80 8.98 -1.46 8.40
CA LEU A 80 10.08 -2.39 8.12
C LEU A 80 9.78 -3.41 7.03
N ASN A 81 8.53 -3.47 6.57
CA ASN A 81 8.12 -4.40 5.52
C ASN A 81 8.38 -3.87 4.12
N ILE A 82 8.70 -4.78 3.22
CA ILE A 82 8.78 -4.52 1.78
C ILE A 82 7.62 -5.25 1.10
N GLY A 83 6.64 -4.47 0.62
CA GLY A 83 5.46 -5.02 -0.03
C GLY A 83 4.39 -5.53 0.93
N LYS A 84 3.65 -6.56 0.50
CA LYS A 84 2.52 -7.11 1.25
C LYS A 84 3.00 -8.10 2.29
N VAL A 85 2.71 -7.86 3.56
CA VAL A 85 2.94 -8.84 4.64
C VAL A 85 1.81 -9.86 4.65
N VAL A 86 2.17 -11.14 4.64
CA VAL A 86 1.25 -12.29 4.66
C VAL A 86 1.72 -13.27 5.72
N VAL A 87 0.80 -13.79 6.52
CA VAL A 87 1.07 -14.88 7.47
C VAL A 87 0.49 -16.16 6.89
N LYS A 88 1.35 -17.15 6.71
CA LYS A 88 0.95 -18.49 6.27
C LYS A 88 0.64 -19.35 7.50
N VAL A 89 -0.59 -19.76 7.58
CA VAL A 89 -1.12 -20.62 8.66
C VAL A 89 -0.94 -22.10 8.37
#